data_91fa68245637846d9851bc67b536cafe
#
_entry.id   91fa68245637846d9851bc67b536cafe
#
_cell.length_a   1.000
_cell.length_b   1.000
_cell.length_c   1.000
_cell.angle_alpha   90.00
_cell.angle_beta   90.00
_cell.angle_gamma   90.00
#
_symmetry.space_group_name_H-M   'P 1'
#
loop_
_entity.id
_entity.type
_entity.pdbx_description
1 polymer ?
#
loop_
_entity_poly.entity_id
_entity_poly.type
_entity_poly.pdbx_seq_one_letter_code
_entity_poly.pdbx_strand_id
1 'polypeptide(L)'
;MEIYFATKKLAGMLSLEKERVRAFGPDAARALALRLQQLSAAAELETLRTLPGRCHELKGERTWQLAVDVTKGLRLIFEPAHDPPPSKPDGGLDWTSITAVRILEVRDYHGN
;
A
#
# COMPACT_ATOMS: atom_id res chain seq x y z
N MET A 1 7.12 8.74 -2.93
CA MET A 1 5.95 8.94 -3.81
C MET A 1 4.87 9.71 -3.08
N GLU A 2 3.98 10.32 -3.83
CA GLU A 2 2.78 10.89 -3.26
C GLU A 2 1.84 9.78 -2.80
N ILE A 3 1.19 9.97 -1.65
CA ILE A 3 0.25 9.01 -1.10
C ILE A 3 -1.10 9.67 -0.93
N TYR A 4 -2.11 9.06 -1.55
CA TYR A 4 -3.51 9.44 -1.42
C TYR A 4 -4.26 8.32 -0.70
N PHE A 5 -5.44 8.63 -0.19
CA PHE A 5 -6.29 7.65 0.49
C PHE A 5 -7.65 7.62 -0.20
N ALA A 6 -8.22 6.44 -0.32
CA ALA A 6 -9.51 6.27 -0.99
C ALA A 6 -10.65 6.97 -0.28
N THR A 7 -10.58 7.10 1.06
CA THR A 7 -11.63 7.75 1.86
C THR A 7 -11.00 8.62 2.94
N LYS A 8 -11.78 9.61 3.42
CA LYS A 8 -11.37 10.45 4.55
C LYS A 8 -11.21 9.64 5.83
N LYS A 9 -12.08 8.64 6.02
CA LYS A 9 -12.00 7.76 7.18
C LYS A 9 -10.67 7.01 7.21
N LEU A 10 -10.27 6.45 6.07
CA LEU A 10 -9.01 5.73 5.96
C LEU A 10 -7.83 6.67 6.18
N ALA A 11 -7.87 7.87 5.61
CA ALA A 11 -6.82 8.87 5.81
C ALA A 11 -6.66 9.21 7.30
N GLY A 12 -7.76 9.44 8.00
CA GLY A 12 -7.74 9.75 9.43
C GLY A 12 -7.18 8.60 10.26
N MET A 13 -7.57 7.37 9.91
CA MET A 13 -7.13 6.19 10.64
C MET A 13 -5.63 5.92 10.46
N LEU A 14 -5.07 6.22 9.30
CA LEU A 14 -3.68 5.88 8.98
C LEU A 14 -2.69 7.04 9.16
N SER A 15 -3.16 8.29 9.19
CA SER A 15 -2.26 9.44 9.23
C SER A 15 -1.80 9.82 10.64
N LEU A 16 -2.51 9.40 11.68
CA LEU A 16 -2.20 9.73 13.07
C LEU A 16 -1.83 8.48 13.85
N GLU A 17 -0.70 8.52 14.55
CA GLU A 17 -0.26 7.40 15.38
C GLU A 17 -1.34 6.92 16.34
N LYS A 18 -1.98 7.85 17.04
CA LYS A 18 -3.04 7.54 17.99
C LYS A 18 -4.16 6.73 17.35
N GLU A 19 -4.56 7.10 16.16
CA GLU A 19 -5.64 6.42 15.46
C GLU A 19 -5.20 5.08 14.90
N ARG A 20 -3.94 4.96 14.44
CA ARG A 20 -3.41 3.68 14.01
C ARG A 20 -3.37 2.68 15.18
N VAL A 21 -2.91 3.14 16.35
CA VAL A 21 -2.85 2.29 17.54
C VAL A 21 -4.25 1.86 17.97
N ARG A 22 -5.21 2.79 17.94
CA ARG A 22 -6.60 2.48 18.30
C ARG A 22 -7.20 1.42 17.39
N ALA A 23 -6.92 1.52 16.09
CA ALA A 23 -7.53 0.61 15.10
C ALA A 23 -6.84 -0.74 15.02
N PHE A 24 -5.53 -0.81 15.20
CA PHE A 24 -4.75 -2.01 14.89
C PHE A 24 -3.86 -2.52 16.04
N GLY A 25 -3.78 -1.78 17.14
CA GLY A 25 -2.85 -2.09 18.22
C GLY A 25 -1.45 -1.53 17.95
N PRO A 26 -0.59 -1.47 19.01
CA PRO A 26 0.69 -0.78 18.89
C PRO A 26 1.68 -1.42 17.90
N ASP A 27 1.74 -2.75 17.84
CA ASP A 27 2.71 -3.42 16.97
C ASP A 27 2.35 -3.26 15.49
N ALA A 28 1.08 -3.48 15.14
CA ALA A 28 0.62 -3.30 13.77
C ALA A 28 0.66 -1.83 13.37
N ALA A 29 0.34 -0.93 14.29
CA ALA A 29 0.41 0.52 14.02
C ALA A 29 1.84 0.94 13.65
N ARG A 30 2.83 0.41 14.36
CA ARG A 30 4.24 0.70 14.10
C ARG A 30 4.66 0.17 12.73
N ALA A 31 4.24 -1.06 12.41
CA ALA A 31 4.54 -1.67 11.11
C ALA A 31 3.86 -0.93 9.96
N LEU A 32 2.61 -0.49 10.15
CA LEU A 32 1.91 0.34 9.16
C LEU A 32 2.63 1.66 8.90
N ALA A 33 3.06 2.33 9.97
CA ALA A 33 3.81 3.58 9.85
C ALA A 33 5.07 3.39 9.03
N LEU A 34 5.79 2.27 9.26
CA LEU A 34 7.00 1.95 8.50
C LEU A 34 6.71 1.76 7.02
N ARG A 35 5.66 1.00 6.68
CA ARG A 35 5.31 0.76 5.27
C ARG A 35 4.89 2.06 4.58
N LEU A 36 4.09 2.89 5.24
CA LEU A 36 3.70 4.19 4.69
C LEU A 36 4.90 5.10 4.49
N GLN A 37 5.86 5.09 5.43
CA GLN A 37 7.08 5.86 5.32
C GLN A 37 7.93 5.39 4.13
N GLN A 38 8.05 4.08 3.93
CA GLN A 38 8.79 3.52 2.80
C GLN A 38 8.15 3.90 1.47
N LEU A 39 6.83 3.86 1.37
CA LEU A 39 6.10 4.30 0.19
C LEU A 39 6.33 5.78 -0.08
N SER A 40 6.26 6.60 0.96
CA SER A 40 6.46 8.05 0.84
C SER A 40 7.88 8.40 0.42
N ALA A 41 8.87 7.68 0.94
CA ALA A 41 10.29 7.96 0.67
C ALA A 41 10.76 7.49 -0.70
N ALA A 42 10.10 6.49 -1.28
CA ALA A 42 10.47 5.95 -2.58
C ALA A 42 10.20 6.97 -3.69
N ALA A 43 11.11 7.11 -4.65
CA ALA A 43 10.89 7.99 -5.81
C ALA A 43 9.84 7.41 -6.76
N GLU A 44 9.85 6.08 -6.92
CA GLU A 44 8.86 5.38 -7.73
C GLU A 44 8.66 3.97 -7.13
N LEU A 45 7.62 3.27 -7.58
CA LEU A 45 7.21 2.00 -6.99
C LEU A 45 8.27 0.91 -7.10
N GLU A 46 9.10 0.95 -8.14
CA GLU A 46 10.15 -0.08 -8.36
C GLU A 46 11.07 -0.21 -7.15
N THR A 47 11.31 0.85 -6.42
CA THR A 47 12.13 0.83 -5.20
C THR A 47 11.60 -0.18 -4.18
N LEU A 48 10.30 -0.40 -4.13
CA LEU A 48 9.68 -1.32 -3.16
C LEU A 48 10.08 -2.78 -3.38
N ARG A 49 10.57 -3.14 -4.57
CA ARG A 49 11.03 -4.51 -4.84
C ARG A 49 12.23 -4.89 -3.97
N THR A 50 13.02 -3.90 -3.57
CA THR A 50 14.25 -4.14 -2.79
C THR A 50 14.02 -4.03 -1.29
N LEU A 51 12.80 -3.69 -0.86
CA LEU A 51 12.47 -3.49 0.55
C LEU A 51 11.69 -4.69 1.10
N PRO A 52 11.73 -4.92 2.42
CA PRO A 52 10.88 -5.92 3.05
C PRO A 52 9.40 -5.64 2.81
N GLY A 53 8.56 -6.68 2.90
CA GLY A 53 7.12 -6.55 2.80
C GLY A 53 6.51 -7.21 1.58
N ARG A 54 7.33 -7.77 0.69
CA ARG A 54 6.85 -8.51 -0.48
C ARG A 54 5.82 -7.74 -1.28
N CYS A 55 6.13 -6.49 -1.65
CA CYS A 55 5.23 -5.71 -2.50
C CYS A 55 5.01 -6.44 -3.83
N HIS A 56 3.75 -6.68 -4.18
CA HIS A 56 3.41 -7.44 -5.39
C HIS A 56 2.05 -7.03 -5.94
N GLU A 57 1.87 -7.29 -7.24
CA GLU A 57 0.59 -7.05 -7.90
C GLU A 57 -0.40 -8.15 -7.55
N LEU A 58 -1.65 -7.77 -7.38
CA LEU A 58 -2.75 -8.70 -7.16
C LEU A 58 -3.37 -9.11 -8.49
N LYS A 59 -4.14 -10.19 -8.48
CA LYS A 59 -4.73 -10.79 -9.69
C LYS A 59 -6.25 -10.88 -9.56
N GLY A 60 -6.90 -11.29 -10.65
CA GLY A 60 -8.34 -11.49 -10.68
C GLY A 60 -9.09 -10.18 -10.54
N GLU A 61 -10.05 -10.15 -9.64
CA GLU A 61 -10.89 -8.97 -9.42
C GLU A 61 -10.09 -7.77 -8.90
N ARG A 62 -8.89 -8.01 -8.37
CA ARG A 62 -8.01 -6.96 -7.84
C ARG A 62 -6.88 -6.60 -8.80
N THR A 63 -7.00 -6.94 -10.07
CA THR A 63 -6.04 -6.54 -11.10
C THR A 63 -5.83 -5.02 -11.03
N TRP A 64 -4.58 -4.56 -11.18
CA TRP A 64 -4.12 -3.17 -11.03
C TRP A 64 -3.98 -2.72 -9.58
N GLN A 65 -4.26 -3.59 -8.61
CA GLN A 65 -3.99 -3.31 -7.19
C GLN A 65 -2.72 -4.03 -6.76
N LEU A 66 -2.15 -3.55 -5.67
CA LEU A 66 -0.92 -4.09 -5.10
C LEU A 66 -1.12 -4.32 -3.60
N ALA A 67 -0.31 -5.22 -3.06
CA ALA A 67 -0.29 -5.46 -1.62
C ALA A 67 1.15 -5.39 -1.10
N VAL A 68 1.30 -4.89 0.11
CA VAL A 68 2.54 -4.99 0.86
C VAL A 68 2.22 -5.53 2.25
N ASP A 69 3.01 -6.50 2.71
CA ASP A 69 2.81 -7.10 4.02
C ASP A 69 3.17 -6.08 5.12
N VAL A 70 2.33 -6.01 6.13
CA VAL A 70 2.52 -5.14 7.31
C VAL A 70 3.00 -5.98 8.47
N THR A 71 2.17 -6.95 8.88
CA THR A 71 2.50 -7.97 9.85
C THR A 71 2.06 -9.31 9.29
N LYS A 72 2.31 -10.39 10.01
CA LYS A 72 1.80 -11.69 9.63
C LYS A 72 0.26 -11.62 9.57
N GLY A 73 -0.28 -11.72 8.38
CA GLY A 73 -1.73 -11.70 8.15
C GLY A 73 -2.34 -10.34 7.93
N LEU A 74 -1.59 -9.25 8.05
CA LEU A 74 -2.11 -7.90 7.79
C LEU A 74 -1.39 -7.30 6.60
N ARG A 75 -2.15 -6.83 5.60
CA ARG A 75 -1.62 -6.25 4.37
C ARG A 75 -2.21 -4.88 4.09
N LEU A 76 -1.37 -4.01 3.53
CA LEU A 76 -1.80 -2.72 3.01
C LEU A 76 -2.08 -2.90 1.52
N ILE A 77 -3.31 -2.59 1.10
CA ILE A 77 -3.74 -2.71 -0.30
C ILE A 77 -3.79 -1.32 -0.90
N PHE A 78 -3.19 -1.15 -2.07
CA PHE A 78 -3.15 0.15 -2.73
C PHE A 78 -3.14 -0.03 -4.25
N GLU A 79 -3.28 1.07 -4.96
CA GLU A 79 -3.27 1.10 -6.42
C GLU A 79 -2.46 2.30 -6.89
N PRO A 80 -1.99 2.30 -8.16
CA PRO A 80 -1.37 3.49 -8.72
C PRO A 80 -2.38 4.64 -8.77
N ALA A 81 -1.96 5.85 -8.37
CA ALA A 81 -2.80 7.03 -8.46
C ALA A 81 -2.50 7.78 -9.76
N HIS A 82 -2.62 7.07 -10.86
CA HIS A 82 -2.45 7.58 -12.23
C HIS A 82 -3.64 7.13 -13.07
N ASP A 83 -4.06 7.96 -14.01
CA ASP A 83 -5.18 7.65 -14.88
C ASP A 83 -4.78 7.97 -16.34
N PRO A 84 -4.52 6.93 -17.17
CA PRO A 84 -4.53 5.51 -16.83
C PRO A 84 -3.31 5.08 -16.04
N PRO A 85 -3.36 3.92 -15.35
CA PRO A 85 -2.18 3.39 -14.67
C PRO A 85 -1.07 3.05 -15.67
N PRO A 86 0.19 3.41 -15.38
CA PRO A 86 1.28 3.03 -16.27
C PRO A 86 1.38 1.52 -16.39
N SER A 87 1.38 1.01 -17.62
CA SER A 87 1.40 -0.43 -17.86
C SER A 87 2.43 -0.79 -18.92
N LYS A 88 2.88 -2.05 -18.84
CA LYS A 88 3.82 -2.62 -19.81
C LYS A 88 3.04 -3.26 -20.97
N PRO A 89 3.71 -3.47 -22.12
CA PRO A 89 3.06 -4.15 -23.26
C PRO A 89 2.50 -5.52 -22.91
N ASP A 90 3.07 -6.21 -21.92
CA ASP A 90 2.60 -7.54 -21.49
C ASP A 90 1.35 -7.49 -20.58
N GLY A 91 0.87 -6.29 -20.26
CA GLY A 91 -0.32 -6.12 -19.43
C GLY A 91 -0.07 -5.88 -17.95
N GLY A 92 1.16 -6.03 -17.47
CA GLY A 92 1.50 -5.73 -16.08
C GLY A 92 1.71 -4.23 -15.85
N LEU A 93 1.75 -3.83 -14.59
CA LEU A 93 2.03 -2.44 -14.23
C LEU A 93 3.52 -2.11 -14.48
N ASP A 94 3.78 -0.91 -14.94
CA ASP A 94 5.14 -0.39 -15.08
C ASP A 94 5.53 0.33 -13.79
N TRP A 95 6.16 -0.40 -12.88
CA TRP A 95 6.53 0.10 -11.56
C TRP A 95 7.50 1.28 -11.63
N THR A 96 8.33 1.36 -12.67
CA THR A 96 9.30 2.45 -12.81
C THR A 96 8.63 3.79 -13.10
N SER A 97 7.40 3.77 -13.60
CA SER A 97 6.65 4.97 -13.95
C SER A 97 5.57 5.34 -12.93
N ILE A 98 5.44 4.55 -11.85
CA ILE A 98 4.44 4.84 -10.81
C ILE A 98 5.10 5.69 -9.73
N THR A 99 4.62 6.93 -9.60
CA THR A 99 5.17 7.92 -8.67
C THR A 99 4.15 8.40 -7.64
N ALA A 100 2.95 7.86 -7.69
CA ALA A 100 1.87 8.18 -6.75
C ALA A 100 0.99 6.96 -6.54
N VAL A 101 0.54 6.75 -5.32
CA VAL A 101 -0.31 5.60 -4.96
C VAL A 101 -1.50 6.07 -4.15
N ARG A 102 -2.58 5.30 -4.23
CA ARG A 102 -3.79 5.51 -3.45
C ARG A 102 -4.01 4.30 -2.55
N ILE A 103 -4.04 4.53 -1.25
CA ILE A 103 -4.30 3.47 -0.27
C ILE A 103 -5.79 3.15 -0.29
N LEU A 104 -6.11 1.86 -0.46
CA LEU A 104 -7.50 1.40 -0.57
C LEU A 104 -8.03 0.82 0.72
N GLU A 105 -7.21 0.00 1.41
CA GLU A 105 -7.63 -0.63 2.66
C GLU A 105 -6.44 -1.26 3.37
N VAL A 106 -6.64 -1.54 4.64
CA VAL A 106 -5.78 -2.43 5.41
C VAL A 106 -6.58 -3.72 5.58
N ARG A 107 -6.06 -4.82 5.02
CA ARG A 107 -6.79 -6.08 4.98
C ARG A 107 -6.19 -7.08 5.96
N ASP A 108 -7.06 -7.64 6.79
CA ASP A 108 -6.69 -8.66 7.76
C ASP A 108 -6.97 -10.03 7.15
N TYR A 109 -5.91 -10.83 7.01
CA TYR A 109 -6.01 -12.19 6.50
C TYR A 109 -6.03 -13.24 7.62
N HIS A 110 -6.03 -12.80 8.89
CA HIS A 110 -6.17 -13.69 10.04
C HIS A 110 -7.64 -14.14 10.17
N GLY A 111 -7.86 -15.32 10.72
CA GLY A 111 -9.18 -15.76 11.09
C GLY A 111 -10.07 -16.23 9.95
N ASN A 112 -9.52 -16.40 8.79
CA ASN A 112 -10.28 -16.92 7.65
C ASN A 112 -9.90 -18.34 7.32
#